data_89bba22a0017e3621b0c338f96d10e08
#
_entry.id   89bba22a0017e3621b0c338f96d10e08
#
_cell.length_a   1.000
_cell.length_b   1.000
_cell.length_c   1.000
_cell.angle_alpha   90.00
_cell.angle_beta   90.00
_cell.angle_gamma   90.00
#
_symmetry.space_group_name_H-M   'P 1'
#
loop_
_entity.id
_entity.type
_entity.pdbx_description
1 polymer ?
#
loop_
_entity_poly.entity_id
_entity_poly.type
_entity_poly.pdbx_seq_one_letter_code
_entity_poly.pdbx_strand_id
1 'polypeptide(L)'
;GLQKRVELGRALAMRPKILLMDEPVTGMNAEETEDMARFILDINEEHNMTIVLIEHDMKVIMDISDRVLVLNFGQKLAEGKPAEVQQHPEVIKAYLGEKKARNGHIPSAAR
;
A
#
# COMPACT_ATOMS: atom_id res chain seq x y z
N GLY A 1 0.37 14.71 4.81
CA GLY A 1 0.61 15.56 5.87
C GLY A 1 -0.44 15.60 6.97
N LEU A 2 -0.53 16.76 7.59
CA LEU A 2 -1.41 16.98 8.73
C LEU A 2 -2.88 16.71 8.42
N GLN A 3 -3.33 17.12 7.23
CA GLN A 3 -4.72 16.93 6.81
C GLN A 3 -5.10 15.45 6.78
N LYS A 4 -4.23 14.60 6.27
CA LYS A 4 -4.49 13.15 6.21
C LYS A 4 -4.53 12.54 7.60
N ARG A 5 -3.71 13.03 8.52
CA ARG A 5 -3.72 12.57 9.91
C ARG A 5 -5.01 12.96 10.62
N VAL A 6 -5.54 14.15 10.33
CA VAL A 6 -6.83 14.61 10.88
C VAL A 6 -7.96 13.74 10.34
N GLU A 7 -7.98 13.47 9.05
CA GLU A 7 -8.98 12.58 8.44
C GLU A 7 -8.94 11.19 9.05
N LEU A 8 -7.74 10.65 9.25
CA LEU A 8 -7.55 9.35 9.88
C LEU A 8 -8.04 9.35 11.33
N GLY A 9 -7.75 10.41 12.07
CA GLY A 9 -8.24 10.57 13.44
C GLY A 9 -9.75 10.57 13.52
N ARG A 10 -10.42 11.23 12.58
CA ARG A 10 -11.89 11.21 12.51
C ARG A 10 -12.44 9.81 12.27
N ALA A 11 -11.82 9.08 11.32
CA ALA A 11 -12.23 7.72 11.04
C ALA A 11 -12.05 6.83 12.26
N LEU A 12 -10.93 6.95 12.97
CA LEU A 12 -10.63 6.18 14.17
C LEU A 12 -11.59 6.49 15.32
N ALA A 13 -12.05 7.73 15.42
CA ALA A 13 -13.00 8.13 16.46
C ALA A 13 -14.32 7.37 16.36
N MET A 14 -14.65 6.85 15.20
CA MET A 14 -15.84 6.02 14.98
C MET A 14 -15.67 4.58 15.47
N ARG A 15 -14.50 4.21 15.91
CA ARG A 15 -14.14 2.86 16.36
C ARG A 15 -14.50 1.79 15.34
N PRO A 16 -14.02 1.89 14.09
CA PRO A 16 -14.35 0.92 13.05
C PRO A 16 -13.67 -0.41 13.29
N LYS A 17 -14.24 -1.48 12.73
CA LYS A 17 -13.58 -2.79 12.68
C LYS A 17 -12.71 -2.92 11.43
N ILE A 18 -13.09 -2.22 10.38
CA ILE A 18 -12.36 -2.17 9.11
C ILE A 18 -12.14 -0.72 8.74
N LEU A 19 -10.93 -0.40 8.36
CA LEU A 19 -10.56 0.93 7.89
C LEU A 19 -10.12 0.82 6.43
N LEU A 20 -10.73 1.59 5.56
CA LEU A 20 -10.36 1.66 4.15
C LEU A 20 -9.54 2.93 3.92
N MET A 21 -8.33 2.78 3.40
CA MET A 21 -7.43 3.90 3.12
C MET A 21 -7.08 3.93 1.63
N ASP A 22 -7.42 5.03 0.98
CA ASP A 22 -7.17 5.20 -0.44
C ASP A 22 -5.98 6.14 -0.66
N GLU A 23 -4.88 5.57 -1.11
CA GLU A 23 -3.62 6.27 -1.43
C GLU A 23 -3.15 7.22 -0.33
N PRO A 24 -2.98 6.73 0.92
CA PRO A 24 -2.70 7.61 2.06
C PRO A 24 -1.34 8.31 2.02
N VAL A 25 -0.39 7.81 1.21
CA VAL A 25 0.96 8.42 1.14
C VAL A 25 1.18 9.29 -0.09
N THR A 26 0.15 9.52 -0.90
CA THR A 26 0.26 10.37 -2.08
C THR A 26 0.68 11.78 -1.71
N GLY A 27 1.70 12.29 -2.39
CA GLY A 27 2.23 13.64 -2.16
C GLY A 27 3.16 13.76 -0.96
N MET A 28 3.46 12.67 -0.26
CA MET A 28 4.38 12.66 0.87
C MET A 28 5.81 12.42 0.42
N ASN A 29 6.77 13.05 1.10
CA ASN A 29 8.18 12.74 0.91
C ASN A 29 8.52 11.40 1.59
N ALA A 30 9.78 10.94 1.45
CA ALA A 30 10.20 9.64 1.99
C ALA A 30 10.01 9.53 3.50
N GLU A 31 10.37 10.58 4.25
CA GLU A 31 10.24 10.61 5.70
C GLU A 31 8.78 10.56 6.15
N GLU A 32 7.94 11.39 5.53
CA GLU A 32 6.51 11.41 5.81
C GLU A 32 5.86 10.07 5.48
N THR A 33 6.27 9.46 4.39
CA THR A 33 5.78 8.14 3.96
C THR A 33 6.11 7.06 5.00
N GLU A 34 7.34 7.06 5.51
CA GLU A 34 7.74 6.13 6.56
C GLU A 34 6.95 6.34 7.85
N ASP A 35 6.74 7.59 8.22
CA ASP A 35 5.95 7.92 9.41
C ASP A 35 4.50 7.46 9.27
N MET A 36 3.90 7.66 8.11
CA MET A 36 2.54 7.21 7.84
C MET A 36 2.46 5.68 7.84
N ALA A 37 3.42 5.01 7.25
CA ALA A 37 3.46 3.54 7.24
C ALA A 37 3.54 2.98 8.67
N ARG A 38 4.38 3.56 9.50
CA ARG A 38 4.49 3.17 10.91
C ARG A 38 3.19 3.42 11.66
N PHE A 39 2.55 4.55 11.40
CA PHE A 39 1.27 4.90 12.02
C PHE A 39 0.19 3.88 11.65
N ILE A 40 0.13 3.46 10.39
CA ILE A 40 -0.81 2.43 9.93
C ILE A 40 -0.57 1.11 10.65
N LEU A 41 0.68 0.68 10.76
CA LEU A 41 1.03 -0.54 11.49
C LEU A 41 0.63 -0.47 12.95
N ASP A 42 0.89 0.66 13.61
CA ASP A 42 0.55 0.87 15.00
C ASP A 42 -0.97 0.77 15.22
N ILE A 43 -1.75 1.39 14.36
CA ILE A 43 -3.22 1.29 14.42
C ILE A 43 -3.68 -0.15 14.28
N ASN A 44 -3.14 -0.87 13.33
CA ASN A 44 -3.48 -2.27 13.09
C ASN A 44 -3.18 -3.13 14.31
N GLU A 45 -2.00 -2.96 14.90
CA GLU A 45 -1.57 -3.75 16.05
C GLU A 45 -2.27 -3.35 17.35
N GLU A 46 -2.32 -2.06 17.65
CA GLU A 46 -2.86 -1.57 18.93
C GLU A 46 -4.37 -1.68 19.03
N HIS A 47 -5.07 -1.48 17.93
CA HIS A 47 -6.53 -1.50 17.91
C HIS A 47 -7.12 -2.77 17.31
N ASN A 48 -6.27 -3.71 16.94
CA ASN A 48 -6.68 -4.97 16.30
C ASN A 48 -7.64 -4.71 15.13
N MET A 49 -7.30 -3.73 14.33
CA MET A 49 -8.15 -3.23 13.25
C MET A 49 -7.69 -3.79 11.91
N THR A 50 -8.63 -4.30 11.13
CA THR A 50 -8.33 -4.71 9.76
C THR A 50 -8.25 -3.47 8.88
N ILE A 51 -7.15 -3.32 8.14
CA ILE A 51 -6.93 -2.18 7.26
C ILE A 51 -6.84 -2.68 5.82
N VAL A 52 -7.65 -2.10 4.95
CA VAL A 52 -7.57 -2.30 3.50
C VAL A 52 -6.94 -1.04 2.91
N LEU A 53 -5.80 -1.22 2.28
CA LEU A 53 -4.98 -0.14 1.76
C LEU A 53 -4.96 -0.20 0.24
N ILE A 54 -5.40 0.87 -0.42
CA ILE A 54 -5.23 1.03 -1.86
C ILE A 54 -4.00 1.90 -2.05
N GLU A 55 -2.99 1.36 -2.73
CA GLU A 55 -1.73 2.06 -2.89
C GLU A 55 -1.02 1.64 -4.17
N HIS A 56 -0.16 2.49 -4.67
CA HIS A 56 0.71 2.21 -5.80
C HIS A 56 2.19 2.37 -5.45
N ASP A 57 2.50 2.76 -4.24
CA ASP A 57 3.87 2.80 -3.72
C ASP A 57 4.28 1.39 -3.33
N MET A 58 5.09 0.76 -4.18
CA MET A 58 5.50 -0.63 -4.04
C MET A 58 6.21 -0.89 -2.72
N LYS A 59 7.08 0.03 -2.31
CA LYS A 59 7.85 -0.12 -1.08
C LYS A 59 6.93 -0.15 0.14
N VAL A 60 5.97 0.76 0.20
CA VAL A 60 4.99 0.79 1.30
C VAL A 60 4.21 -0.51 1.34
N ILE A 61 3.69 -0.94 0.20
CA ILE A 61 2.91 -2.18 0.11
C ILE A 61 3.71 -3.37 0.62
N MET A 62 4.94 -3.53 0.16
CA MET A 62 5.78 -4.67 0.54
C MET A 62 6.21 -4.62 2.00
N ASP A 63 6.41 -3.43 2.56
CA ASP A 63 6.89 -3.27 3.93
C ASP A 63 5.79 -3.51 4.99
N ILE A 64 4.53 -3.15 4.69
CA ILE A 64 3.50 -3.16 5.73
C ILE A 64 2.34 -4.12 5.50
N SER A 65 2.20 -4.68 4.31
CA SER A 65 1.05 -5.54 4.01
C SER A 65 1.26 -6.97 4.45
N ASP A 66 0.21 -7.57 5.01
CA ASP A 66 0.18 -9.01 5.30
C ASP A 66 -0.23 -9.79 4.06
N ARG A 67 -1.09 -9.21 3.24
CA ARG A 67 -1.61 -9.82 2.03
C ARG A 67 -1.81 -8.76 0.96
N VAL A 68 -1.46 -9.08 -0.27
CA VAL A 68 -1.52 -8.16 -1.40
C VAL A 68 -2.41 -8.74 -2.51
N LEU A 69 -3.31 -7.91 -3.00
CA LEU A 69 -4.10 -8.20 -4.19
C LEU A 69 -3.66 -7.23 -5.28
N VAL A 70 -3.23 -7.77 -6.42
CA VAL A 70 -2.79 -6.93 -7.55
C VAL A 70 -3.87 -6.91 -8.61
N LEU A 71 -4.28 -5.71 -8.99
CA LEU A 71 -5.27 -5.49 -10.04
C LEU A 71 -4.61 -4.81 -11.24
N ASN A 72 -5.06 -5.19 -12.43
CA ASN A 72 -4.64 -4.57 -13.68
C ASN A 72 -5.84 -4.50 -14.61
N PHE A 73 -6.20 -3.30 -15.03
CA PHE A 73 -7.40 -3.05 -15.84
C PHE A 73 -8.66 -3.72 -15.26
N GLY A 74 -8.83 -3.59 -13.94
CA GLY A 74 -9.99 -4.15 -13.25
C GLY A 74 -9.99 -5.65 -13.05
N GLN A 75 -8.91 -6.34 -13.44
CA GLN A 75 -8.80 -7.79 -13.31
C GLN A 75 -7.74 -8.16 -12.27
N LYS A 76 -8.00 -9.22 -11.51
CA LYS A 76 -7.05 -9.75 -10.56
C LYS A 76 -5.90 -10.45 -11.29
N LEU A 77 -4.67 -9.97 -11.09
CA LEU A 77 -3.47 -10.62 -11.59
C LEU A 77 -2.92 -11.64 -10.63
N ALA A 78 -2.88 -11.30 -9.35
CA ALA A 78 -2.27 -12.12 -8.32
C ALA A 78 -2.80 -11.74 -6.96
N GLU A 79 -2.69 -12.68 -6.03
CA GLU A 79 -3.03 -12.46 -4.63
C GLU A 79 -2.17 -13.38 -3.77
N GLY A 80 -1.67 -12.86 -2.67
CA GLY A 80 -0.85 -13.64 -1.74
C GLY A 80 -0.04 -12.76 -0.82
N LYS A 81 0.95 -13.36 -0.17
CA LYS A 81 1.90 -12.62 0.66
C LYS A 81 2.74 -11.70 -0.22
N PRO A 82 3.26 -10.57 0.31
CA PRO A 82 4.06 -9.64 -0.48
C PRO A 82 5.19 -10.30 -1.25
N ALA A 83 5.93 -11.21 -0.63
CA ALA A 83 7.04 -11.91 -1.28
C ALA A 83 6.59 -12.78 -2.45
N GLU A 84 5.44 -13.45 -2.32
CA GLU A 84 4.87 -14.28 -3.38
C GLU A 84 4.42 -13.44 -4.57
N VAL A 85 3.72 -12.35 -4.28
CA VAL A 85 3.19 -11.44 -5.30
C VAL A 85 4.32 -10.77 -6.06
N GLN A 86 5.39 -10.38 -5.37
CA GLN A 86 6.54 -9.74 -5.97
C GLN A 86 7.25 -10.63 -6.99
N GLN A 87 7.17 -11.94 -6.83
CA GLN A 87 7.78 -12.94 -7.72
C GLN A 87 6.84 -13.46 -8.80
N HIS A 88 5.57 -13.06 -8.76
CA HIS A 88 4.58 -13.56 -9.71
C HIS A 88 4.87 -13.05 -11.12
N PRO A 89 4.96 -13.94 -12.13
CA PRO A 89 5.34 -13.56 -13.50
C PRO A 89 4.49 -12.45 -14.11
N GLU A 90 3.17 -12.49 -13.90
CA GLU A 90 2.25 -11.48 -14.42
C GLU A 90 2.45 -10.12 -13.76
N VAL A 91 2.78 -10.10 -12.47
CA VAL A 91 3.06 -8.87 -11.74
C VAL A 91 4.39 -8.28 -12.22
N ILE A 92 5.41 -9.11 -12.37
CA ILE A 92 6.71 -8.68 -12.89
C ILE A 92 6.56 -8.08 -14.27
N LYS A 93 5.80 -8.74 -15.14
CA LYS A 93 5.56 -8.27 -16.51
C LYS A 93 4.79 -6.95 -16.55
N ALA A 94 3.74 -6.83 -15.75
CA ALA A 94 2.88 -5.65 -15.75
C ALA A 94 3.49 -4.44 -15.05
N TYR A 95 4.23 -4.64 -13.98
CA TYR A 95 4.68 -3.57 -13.09
C TYR A 95 6.18 -3.48 -12.91
N LEU A 96 6.86 -4.61 -12.77
CA LEU A 96 8.29 -4.66 -12.47
C LEU A 96 9.15 -4.80 -13.73
N GLY A 97 8.63 -5.41 -14.79
CA GLY A 97 9.32 -5.54 -16.06
C GLY A 97 9.54 -4.21 -16.76
N GLU A 98 8.57 -3.33 -16.73
CA GLU A 98 8.67 -1.97 -17.28
C GLU A 98 9.72 -1.13 -16.56
N LYS A 99 9.99 -1.45 -15.33
CA LYS A 99 10.97 -0.83 -14.48
C LYS A 99 12.39 -0.97 -15.01
N LYS A 100 12.74 -2.15 -15.53
CA LYS A 100 14.04 -2.39 -16.14
C LYS A 100 14.18 -1.67 -17.48
N ALA A 101 13.08 -1.52 -18.20
CA ALA A 101 13.05 -0.84 -19.49
C ALA A 101 13.18 0.69 -19.36
N ARG A 102 12.92 1.25 -18.18
CA ARG A 102 13.02 2.68 -17.88
C ARG A 102 14.24 3.03 -17.03
N ASN A 103 15.41 2.47 -17.33
CA ASN A 103 16.66 2.77 -16.63
C ASN A 103 16.65 2.57 -15.12
N GLY A 104 15.99 1.53 -14.67
CA GLY A 104 15.94 1.20 -13.27
C GLY A 104 15.00 2.06 -12.43
N HIS A 105 14.28 2.95 -13.05
CA HIS A 105 13.28 3.74 -12.35
C HIS A 105 12.07 2.86 -12.01
N ILE A 106 11.66 2.87 -10.74
CA ILE A 106 10.56 2.03 -10.29
C ILE A 106 9.24 2.75 -10.50
N PRO A 107 8.36 2.30 -11.41
CA PRO A 107 7.02 2.85 -11.43
C PRO A 107 6.29 2.40 -10.16
N SER A 108 5.69 3.34 -9.45
CA SER A 108 4.82 3.02 -8.34
C SER A 108 3.48 2.56 -8.90
N ALA A 109 3.33 1.27 -9.13
CA ALA A 109 2.18 0.76 -9.85
C ALA A 109 1.70 -0.61 -9.36
N ALA A 110 1.77 -0.87 -8.08
CA ALA A 110 1.28 -2.12 -7.54
C ALA A 110 -0.15 -1.96 -7.01
N ARG A 111 -1.09 -2.00 -7.88
CA ARG A 111 -2.50 -1.97 -7.52
C ARG A 111 -3.17 -3.30 -7.76
#